data_d50419d991c06b2fbd87a857dc9ac631
#
_entry.id   d50419d991c06b2fbd87a857dc9ac631
#
_cell.length_a   1.000
_cell.length_b   1.000
_cell.length_c   1.000
_cell.angle_alpha   90.00
_cell.angle_beta   90.00
_cell.angle_gamma   90.00
#
_symmetry.space_group_name_H-M   'P 1'
#
loop_
_entity.id
_entity.type
_entity.pdbx_description
1 polymer ?
#
loop_
_entity_poly.entity_id
_entity_poly.type
_entity_poly.pdbx_seq_one_letter_code
_entity_poly.pdbx_strand_id
1 'polypeptide(L)'
;MPQRPFSAAVRVNASFWLLVLLAAIVSPLTVVAAILTAAALHELGHLAVMRYYGVSVKRFRLTALGAELDAPTLARLPYGRELIVTLAGVTVNLFCAVLLALLGLRTWREWCFVFAGAHLVLAAFNLLPVVPLDGARALCLALSFFLGPATGERVTAAVSLACSLALCALGLKLSLGLHSGWLFAFASFGLLWGTLRQLGLARGAKSV
;
A
#
# COMPACT_ATOMS: atom_id res chain seq x y z
N MET A 1 23.05 21.11 -9.23
CA MET A 1 22.12 21.91 -8.44
C MET A 1 22.05 21.33 -7.05
N PRO A 2 22.23 22.10 -5.97
CA PRO A 2 22.14 21.57 -4.62
C PRO A 2 20.72 21.06 -4.37
N GLN A 3 20.62 19.78 -4.01
CA GLN A 3 19.35 19.18 -3.64
C GLN A 3 18.82 19.91 -2.41
N ARG A 4 17.66 20.56 -2.52
CA ARG A 4 17.00 21.16 -1.36
C ARG A 4 16.73 20.06 -0.33
N PRO A 5 16.98 20.34 0.95
CA PRO A 5 16.74 19.35 1.99
C PRO A 5 15.28 18.91 1.95
N PHE A 6 15.03 17.65 2.30
CA PHE A 6 13.72 16.99 2.40
C PHE A 6 12.80 17.85 3.29
N SER A 7 11.94 18.65 2.67
CA SER A 7 11.02 19.56 3.35
C SER A 7 9.59 19.05 3.14
N ALA A 8 9.37 17.76 3.39
CA ALA A 8 8.02 17.23 3.36
C ALA A 8 7.27 17.63 4.63
N ALA A 9 6.16 18.35 4.49
CA ALA A 9 5.25 18.55 5.61
C ALA A 9 4.58 17.22 5.96
N VAL A 10 4.96 16.63 7.09
CA VAL A 10 4.33 15.42 7.62
C VAL A 10 3.02 15.83 8.30
N ARG A 11 1.90 15.26 7.86
CA ARG A 11 0.60 15.42 8.49
C ARG A 11 0.02 14.07 8.85
N VAL A 12 -0.37 13.91 10.11
CA VAL A 12 -1.06 12.72 10.61
C VAL A 12 -2.51 13.08 10.83
N ASN A 13 -3.43 12.42 10.12
CA ASN A 13 -4.86 12.69 10.28
C ASN A 13 -5.40 12.00 11.54
N ALA A 14 -6.45 12.59 12.12
CA ALA A 14 -7.15 12.02 13.27
C ALA A 14 -7.66 10.58 13.01
N SER A 15 -8.03 10.28 11.76
CA SER A 15 -8.46 8.94 11.34
C SER A 15 -7.38 7.87 11.52
N PHE A 16 -6.09 8.22 11.37
CA PHE A 16 -4.98 7.30 11.63
C PHE A 16 -4.92 6.94 13.12
N TRP A 17 -4.97 7.94 14.01
CA TRP A 17 -4.95 7.71 15.45
C TRP A 17 -6.15 6.92 15.94
N LEU A 18 -7.34 7.17 15.37
CA LEU A 18 -8.54 6.41 15.68
C LEU A 18 -8.38 4.94 15.28
N LEU A 19 -7.80 4.66 14.10
CA LEU A 19 -7.52 3.29 13.67
C LEU A 19 -6.51 2.58 14.58
N VAL A 20 -5.43 3.26 14.96
CA VAL A 20 -4.41 2.73 15.88
C VAL A 20 -5.02 2.43 17.24
N LEU A 21 -5.84 3.34 17.77
CA LEU A 21 -6.52 3.15 19.05
C LEU A 21 -7.47 1.97 19.01
N LEU A 22 -8.29 1.87 17.94
CA LEU A 22 -9.21 0.75 17.76
C LEU A 22 -8.46 -0.57 17.65
N ALA A 23 -7.37 -0.60 16.89
CA ALA A 23 -6.52 -1.79 16.77
C ALA A 23 -5.90 -2.20 18.12
N ALA A 24 -5.47 -1.23 18.94
CA ALA A 24 -4.91 -1.48 20.27
C ALA A 24 -5.94 -2.01 21.29
N ILE A 25 -7.23 -1.70 21.09
CA ILE A 25 -8.32 -2.26 21.91
C ILE A 25 -8.63 -3.71 21.54
N VAL A 26 -8.56 -4.04 20.24
CA VAL A 26 -9.01 -5.35 19.71
C VAL A 26 -7.87 -6.37 19.61
N SER A 27 -6.60 -5.91 19.51
CA SER A 27 -5.45 -6.76 19.23
C SER A 27 -4.34 -6.60 20.29
N PRO A 28 -3.52 -7.63 20.52
CA PRO A 28 -2.33 -7.52 21.36
C PRO A 28 -1.40 -6.39 20.87
N LEU A 29 -0.80 -5.68 21.81
CA LEU A 29 0.06 -4.52 21.51
C LEU A 29 1.26 -4.89 20.60
N THR A 30 1.76 -6.13 20.72
CA THR A 30 2.82 -6.68 19.87
C THR A 30 2.38 -6.77 18.40
N VAL A 31 1.13 -7.13 18.13
CA VAL A 31 0.56 -7.19 16.76
C VAL A 31 0.42 -5.78 16.20
N VAL A 32 -0.08 -4.84 16.99
CA VAL A 32 -0.20 -3.43 16.58
C VAL A 32 1.18 -2.84 16.28
N ALA A 33 2.17 -3.07 17.14
CA ALA A 33 3.55 -2.63 16.93
C ALA A 33 4.15 -3.25 15.65
N ALA A 34 3.90 -4.54 15.40
CA ALA A 34 4.37 -5.23 14.19
C ALA A 34 3.78 -4.62 12.91
N ILE A 35 2.47 -4.35 12.90
CA ILE A 35 1.79 -3.72 11.75
C ILE A 35 2.33 -2.30 11.50
N LEU A 36 2.46 -1.49 12.56
CA LEU A 36 2.98 -0.11 12.44
C LEU A 36 4.43 -0.10 11.95
N THR A 37 5.26 -1.02 12.45
CA THR A 37 6.66 -1.16 12.01
C THR A 37 6.73 -1.59 10.55
N ALA A 38 5.91 -2.57 10.14
CA ALA A 38 5.84 -3.01 8.76
C ALA A 38 5.41 -1.88 7.82
N ALA A 39 4.40 -1.10 8.20
CA ALA A 39 3.93 0.06 7.43
C ALA A 39 5.00 1.16 7.35
N ALA A 40 5.66 1.48 8.47
CA ALA A 40 6.71 2.51 8.49
C ALA A 40 7.90 2.12 7.60
N LEU A 41 8.36 0.87 7.66
CA LEU A 41 9.48 0.38 6.84
C LEU A 41 9.09 0.30 5.35
N HIS A 42 7.85 -0.05 5.04
CA HIS A 42 7.30 0.00 3.69
C HIS A 42 7.42 1.40 3.08
N GLU A 43 6.92 2.41 3.78
CA GLU A 43 6.98 3.82 3.33
C GLU A 43 8.42 4.33 3.23
N LEU A 44 9.28 3.94 4.18
CA LEU A 44 10.71 4.27 4.12
C LEU A 44 11.39 3.66 2.91
N GLY A 45 10.97 2.47 2.46
CA GLY A 45 11.43 1.85 1.23
C GLY A 45 11.17 2.74 0.01
N HIS A 46 9.94 3.22 -0.17
CA HIS A 46 9.59 4.16 -1.24
C HIS A 46 10.40 5.45 -1.14
N LEU A 47 10.45 6.05 0.04
CA LEU A 47 11.16 7.31 0.26
C LEU A 47 12.66 7.20 -0.03
N ALA A 48 13.31 6.10 0.34
CA ALA A 48 14.73 5.86 0.10
C ALA A 48 15.02 5.82 -1.41
N VAL A 49 14.22 5.07 -2.18
CA VAL A 49 14.40 4.96 -3.63
C VAL A 49 14.00 6.26 -4.35
N MET A 50 12.94 6.94 -3.92
CA MET A 50 12.59 8.28 -4.42
C MET A 50 13.75 9.25 -4.23
N ARG A 51 14.34 9.27 -3.04
CA ARG A 51 15.50 10.12 -2.75
C ARG A 51 16.71 9.77 -3.62
N TYR A 52 16.97 8.49 -3.85
CA TYR A 52 18.04 8.03 -4.73
C TYR A 52 17.89 8.55 -6.17
N TYR A 53 16.64 8.57 -6.69
CA TYR A 53 16.35 9.11 -8.03
C TYR A 53 16.11 10.63 -8.05
N GLY A 54 16.30 11.34 -6.95
CA GLY A 54 16.12 12.79 -6.88
C GLY A 54 14.68 13.25 -6.96
N VAL A 55 13.71 12.37 -6.67
CA VAL A 55 12.28 12.69 -6.61
C VAL A 55 11.99 13.52 -5.35
N SER A 56 11.39 14.70 -5.53
CA SER A 56 11.01 15.55 -4.41
C SER A 56 9.63 15.18 -3.88
N VAL A 57 9.53 14.89 -2.58
CA VAL A 57 8.27 14.69 -1.88
C VAL A 57 7.86 16.01 -1.24
N LYS A 58 6.68 16.52 -1.61
CA LYS A 58 6.13 17.79 -1.10
C LYS A 58 5.32 17.60 0.17
N ARG A 59 4.55 16.54 0.26
CA ARG A 59 3.68 16.24 1.41
C ARG A 59 3.69 14.75 1.67
N PHE A 60 3.69 14.40 2.94
CA PHE A 60 3.50 13.06 3.45
C PHE A 60 2.32 13.10 4.41
N ARG A 61 1.25 12.36 4.12
CA ARG A 61 0.04 12.35 4.92
C ARG A 61 -0.29 10.93 5.34
N LEU A 62 -0.41 10.69 6.64
CA LEU A 62 -0.89 9.43 7.20
C LEU A 62 -2.40 9.50 7.43
N THR A 63 -3.14 8.56 6.85
CA THR A 63 -4.60 8.40 6.98
C THR A 63 -4.94 7.00 7.45
N ALA A 64 -6.21 6.73 7.79
CA ALA A 64 -6.67 5.39 8.10
C ALA A 64 -6.53 4.39 6.92
N LEU A 65 -6.45 4.89 5.69
CA LEU A 65 -6.30 4.07 4.48
C LEU A 65 -4.84 3.86 4.05
N GLY A 66 -3.88 4.38 4.83
CA GLY A 66 -2.45 4.30 4.54
C GLY A 66 -1.78 5.66 4.41
N ALA A 67 -0.57 5.66 3.85
CA ALA A 67 0.19 6.88 3.59
C ALA A 67 -0.09 7.42 2.17
N GLU A 68 -0.31 8.72 2.10
CA GLU A 68 -0.45 9.46 0.85
C GLU A 68 0.81 10.30 0.62
N LEU A 69 1.51 10.02 -0.47
CA LEU A 69 2.72 10.73 -0.90
C LEU A 69 2.41 11.65 -2.08
N ASP A 70 2.57 12.96 -1.86
CA ASP A 70 2.51 13.95 -2.95
C ASP A 70 3.92 14.16 -3.52
N ALA A 71 4.22 13.45 -4.60
CA ALA A 71 5.49 13.47 -5.31
C ALA A 71 5.30 13.79 -6.81
N PRO A 72 5.05 15.05 -7.20
CA PRO A 72 4.67 15.41 -8.57
C PRO A 72 5.76 15.13 -9.61
N THR A 73 7.00 14.95 -9.18
CA THR A 73 8.12 14.59 -10.07
C THR A 73 8.23 13.09 -10.32
N LEU A 74 7.50 12.26 -9.60
CA LEU A 74 7.53 10.80 -9.75
C LEU A 74 7.07 10.38 -11.16
N ALA A 75 5.96 10.93 -11.64
CA ALA A 75 5.42 10.65 -12.98
C ALA A 75 6.32 11.14 -14.16
N ARG A 76 7.43 11.84 -13.86
CA ARG A 76 8.42 12.23 -14.86
C ARG A 76 9.56 11.21 -15.01
N LEU A 77 9.60 10.21 -14.14
CA LEU A 77 10.57 9.13 -14.27
C LEU A 77 10.22 8.21 -15.45
N PRO A 78 11.22 7.61 -16.10
CA PRO A 78 10.99 6.49 -17.01
C PRO A 78 10.26 5.36 -16.31
N TYR A 79 9.39 4.63 -17.02
CA TYR A 79 8.56 3.54 -16.46
C TYR A 79 9.34 2.55 -15.59
N GLY A 80 10.54 2.14 -16.00
CA GLY A 80 11.35 1.21 -15.21
C GLY A 80 11.80 1.78 -13.87
N ARG A 81 12.17 3.06 -13.81
CA ARG A 81 12.55 3.70 -12.53
C ARG A 81 11.34 3.94 -11.63
N GLU A 82 10.22 4.31 -12.21
CA GLU A 82 8.97 4.47 -11.48
C GLU A 82 8.50 3.13 -10.92
N LEU A 83 8.64 2.03 -11.68
CA LEU A 83 8.34 0.67 -11.22
C LEU A 83 9.23 0.25 -10.02
N ILE A 84 10.53 0.56 -10.07
CA ILE A 84 11.45 0.30 -8.95
C ILE A 84 11.01 1.07 -7.71
N VAL A 85 10.64 2.34 -7.83
CA VAL A 85 10.09 3.13 -6.72
C VAL A 85 8.81 2.48 -6.18
N THR A 86 7.90 2.10 -7.07
CA THR A 86 6.60 1.49 -6.69
C THR A 86 6.77 0.16 -5.96
N LEU A 87 7.74 -0.66 -6.34
CA LEU A 87 7.97 -1.95 -5.70
C LEU A 87 8.90 -1.89 -4.48
N ALA A 88 9.51 -0.73 -4.20
CA ALA A 88 10.51 -0.60 -3.13
C ALA A 88 9.95 -0.93 -1.74
N GLY A 89 8.74 -0.46 -1.42
CA GLY A 89 8.09 -0.76 -0.14
C GLY A 89 7.83 -2.25 0.05
N VAL A 90 7.28 -2.90 -0.98
CA VAL A 90 7.05 -4.35 -1.01
C VAL A 90 8.34 -5.12 -0.84
N THR A 91 9.41 -4.72 -1.56
CA THR A 91 10.72 -5.36 -1.47
C THR A 91 11.31 -5.29 -0.06
N VAL A 92 11.23 -4.13 0.60
CA VAL A 92 11.66 -3.96 1.99
C VAL A 92 10.87 -4.87 2.91
N ASN A 93 9.56 -4.95 2.75
CA ASN A 93 8.72 -5.81 3.58
C ASN A 93 9.04 -7.30 3.36
N LEU A 94 9.21 -7.76 2.14
CA LEU A 94 9.60 -9.15 1.88
C LEU A 94 10.98 -9.48 2.49
N PHE A 95 11.94 -8.56 2.35
CA PHE A 95 13.26 -8.72 2.96
C PHE A 95 13.17 -8.82 4.49
N CYS A 96 12.43 -7.92 5.15
CA CYS A 96 12.20 -7.94 6.59
C CYS A 96 11.48 -9.22 7.04
N ALA A 97 10.47 -9.67 6.29
CA ALA A 97 9.75 -10.90 6.59
C ALA A 97 10.68 -12.12 6.62
N VAL A 98 11.53 -12.27 5.60
CA VAL A 98 12.49 -13.38 5.52
C VAL A 98 13.52 -13.27 6.66
N LEU A 99 14.10 -12.09 6.88
CA LEU A 99 15.12 -11.88 7.91
C LEU A 99 14.56 -12.19 9.31
N LEU A 100 13.36 -11.70 9.63
CA LEU A 100 12.71 -11.93 10.92
C LEU A 100 12.28 -13.39 11.11
N ALA A 101 11.82 -14.05 10.03
CA ALA A 101 11.50 -15.48 10.08
C ALA A 101 12.76 -16.33 10.37
N LEU A 102 13.87 -16.06 9.68
CA LEU A 102 15.14 -16.75 9.93
C LEU A 102 15.66 -16.49 11.34
N LEU A 103 15.56 -15.25 11.86
CA LEU A 103 15.89 -14.92 13.22
C LEU A 103 15.00 -15.66 14.23
N GLY A 104 13.71 -15.75 13.95
CA GLY A 104 12.74 -16.50 14.77
C GLY A 104 13.07 -17.98 14.84
N LEU A 105 13.42 -18.61 13.72
CA LEU A 105 13.84 -20.01 13.65
C LEU A 105 15.13 -20.27 14.45
N ARG A 106 16.03 -19.29 14.49
CA ARG A 106 17.32 -19.41 15.22
C ARG A 106 17.18 -19.15 16.73
N THR A 107 16.31 -18.23 17.12
CA THR A 107 16.18 -17.75 18.50
C THR A 107 14.95 -18.28 19.24
N TRP A 108 14.05 -18.94 18.53
CA TRP A 108 12.74 -19.43 19.04
C TRP A 108 11.91 -18.33 19.71
N ARG A 109 12.07 -17.07 19.27
CA ARG A 109 11.33 -15.93 19.79
C ARG A 109 10.03 -15.74 19.01
N GLU A 110 8.88 -15.92 19.64
CA GLU A 110 7.55 -15.81 19.02
C GLU A 110 7.30 -14.43 18.37
N TRP A 111 7.77 -13.36 18.98
CA TRP A 111 7.60 -12.02 18.42
C TRP A 111 8.24 -11.87 17.03
N CYS A 112 9.33 -12.58 16.74
CA CYS A 112 9.94 -12.57 15.42
C CYS A 112 8.96 -13.05 14.33
N PHE A 113 8.18 -14.09 14.62
CA PHE A 113 7.19 -14.61 13.68
C PHE A 113 5.99 -13.69 13.54
N VAL A 114 5.57 -13.00 14.62
CA VAL A 114 4.51 -11.97 14.56
C VAL A 114 4.92 -10.83 13.64
N PHE A 115 6.13 -10.30 13.80
CA PHE A 115 6.66 -9.23 12.95
C PHE A 115 6.89 -9.72 11.51
N ALA A 116 7.46 -10.91 11.31
CA ALA A 116 7.62 -11.50 9.97
C ALA A 116 6.27 -11.66 9.27
N GLY A 117 5.25 -12.15 9.97
CA GLY A 117 3.89 -12.27 9.46
C GLY A 117 3.28 -10.92 9.07
N ALA A 118 3.44 -9.89 9.90
CA ALA A 118 2.94 -8.54 9.59
C ALA A 118 3.59 -7.97 8.31
N HIS A 119 4.90 -8.12 8.16
CA HIS A 119 5.61 -7.71 6.95
C HIS A 119 5.16 -8.51 5.71
N LEU A 120 5.01 -9.83 5.83
CA LEU A 120 4.57 -10.68 4.72
C LEU A 120 3.14 -10.35 4.27
N VAL A 121 2.22 -10.20 5.23
CA VAL A 121 0.82 -9.85 4.95
C VAL A 121 0.73 -8.47 4.29
N LEU A 122 1.47 -7.48 4.80
CA LEU A 122 1.48 -6.14 4.21
C LEU A 122 2.06 -6.15 2.80
N ALA A 123 3.14 -6.91 2.54
CA ALA A 123 3.71 -7.06 1.20
C ALA A 123 2.71 -7.71 0.24
N ALA A 124 2.08 -8.83 0.65
CA ALA A 124 1.08 -9.52 -0.16
C ALA A 124 -0.14 -8.62 -0.46
N PHE A 125 -0.60 -7.87 0.53
CA PHE A 125 -1.71 -6.93 0.37
C PHE A 125 -1.36 -5.81 -0.61
N ASN A 126 -0.18 -5.19 -0.49
CA ASN A 126 0.25 -4.14 -1.41
C ASN A 126 0.54 -4.62 -2.82
N LEU A 127 0.78 -5.93 -3.03
CA LEU A 127 0.92 -6.51 -4.38
C LEU A 127 -0.43 -6.78 -5.07
N LEU A 128 -1.56 -6.67 -4.37
CA LEU A 128 -2.86 -6.83 -5.02
C LEU A 128 -3.04 -5.77 -6.12
N PRO A 129 -3.56 -6.17 -7.30
CA PRO A 129 -3.79 -5.26 -8.41
C PRO A 129 -5.06 -4.42 -8.19
N VAL A 130 -5.18 -3.80 -7.02
CA VAL A 130 -6.33 -3.01 -6.58
C VAL A 130 -5.88 -1.59 -6.24
N VAL A 131 -6.45 -0.61 -6.91
CA VAL A 131 -6.19 0.80 -6.63
C VAL A 131 -6.74 1.15 -5.22
N PRO A 132 -5.96 1.84 -4.37
CA PRO A 132 -4.71 2.60 -4.64
C PRO A 132 -3.40 1.87 -4.30
N LEU A 133 -3.37 0.54 -4.23
CA LEU A 133 -2.21 -0.24 -3.80
C LEU A 133 -1.08 -0.23 -4.85
N ASP A 134 0.15 -0.53 -4.40
CA ASP A 134 1.35 -0.55 -5.27
C ASP A 134 1.25 -1.56 -6.41
N GLY A 135 0.60 -2.70 -6.18
CA GLY A 135 0.38 -3.73 -7.19
C GLY A 135 -0.43 -3.23 -8.39
N ALA A 136 -1.44 -2.39 -8.16
CA ALA A 136 -2.17 -1.76 -9.26
C ALA A 136 -1.30 -0.77 -10.03
N ARG A 137 -0.49 0.03 -9.33
CA ARG A 137 0.43 0.97 -9.98
C ARG A 137 1.51 0.22 -10.77
N ALA A 138 2.09 -0.83 -10.19
CA ALA A 138 3.08 -1.66 -10.86
C ALA A 138 2.51 -2.33 -12.12
N LEU A 139 1.28 -2.87 -12.03
CA LEU A 139 0.56 -3.44 -13.17
C LEU A 139 0.32 -2.38 -14.26
N CYS A 140 -0.15 -1.19 -13.87
CA CYS A 140 -0.38 -0.08 -14.80
C CYS A 140 0.91 0.31 -15.54
N LEU A 141 2.02 0.46 -14.82
CA LEU A 141 3.31 0.80 -15.41
C LEU A 141 3.83 -0.28 -16.36
N ALA A 142 3.73 -1.54 -15.96
CA ALA A 142 4.13 -2.67 -16.80
C ALA A 142 3.30 -2.75 -18.09
N LEU A 143 1.97 -2.68 -17.97
CA LEU A 143 1.08 -2.70 -19.14
C LEU A 143 1.27 -1.46 -20.02
N SER A 144 1.47 -0.28 -19.43
CA SER A 144 1.71 0.94 -20.19
C SER A 144 3.00 0.90 -20.98
N PHE A 145 4.02 0.22 -20.48
CA PHE A 145 5.27 0.03 -21.19
C PHE A 145 5.11 -0.80 -22.48
N PHE A 146 4.30 -1.89 -22.43
CA PHE A 146 4.13 -2.79 -23.56
C PHE A 146 2.96 -2.42 -24.48
N LEU A 147 1.87 -1.89 -23.94
CA LEU A 147 0.58 -1.69 -24.64
C LEU A 147 0.22 -0.20 -24.83
N GLY A 148 1.05 0.69 -24.31
CA GLY A 148 0.78 2.13 -24.28
C GLY A 148 -0.07 2.56 -23.05
N PRO A 149 0.03 3.86 -22.67
CA PRO A 149 -0.53 4.36 -21.42
C PRO A 149 -2.05 4.22 -21.32
N ALA A 150 -2.78 4.54 -22.39
CA ALA A 150 -4.24 4.48 -22.40
C ALA A 150 -4.78 3.06 -22.23
N THR A 151 -4.11 2.04 -22.82
CA THR A 151 -4.48 0.65 -22.69
C THR A 151 -4.11 0.13 -21.30
N GLY A 152 -2.90 0.46 -20.82
CA GLY A 152 -2.43 0.09 -19.48
C GLY A 152 -3.37 0.59 -18.38
N GLU A 153 -3.80 1.85 -18.44
CA GLU A 153 -4.76 2.42 -17.49
C GLU A 153 -6.12 1.71 -17.54
N ARG A 154 -6.66 1.45 -18.74
CA ARG A 154 -7.97 0.79 -18.90
C ARG A 154 -7.97 -0.64 -18.36
N VAL A 155 -6.93 -1.42 -18.71
CA VAL A 155 -6.81 -2.81 -18.26
C VAL A 155 -6.61 -2.86 -16.74
N THR A 156 -5.73 -2.00 -16.20
CA THR A 156 -5.53 -1.92 -14.75
C THR A 156 -6.83 -1.54 -14.02
N ALA A 157 -7.59 -0.60 -14.55
CA ALA A 157 -8.88 -0.19 -13.99
C ALA A 157 -9.89 -1.37 -13.96
N ALA A 158 -9.97 -2.14 -15.05
CA ALA A 158 -10.86 -3.30 -15.13
C ALA A 158 -10.43 -4.42 -14.16
N VAL A 159 -9.13 -4.74 -14.10
CA VAL A 159 -8.58 -5.73 -13.18
C VAL A 159 -8.79 -5.30 -11.73
N SER A 160 -8.54 -4.03 -11.42
CA SER A 160 -8.70 -3.47 -10.08
C SER A 160 -10.17 -3.55 -9.60
N LEU A 161 -11.11 -3.25 -10.48
CA LEU A 161 -12.54 -3.37 -10.19
C LEU A 161 -12.94 -4.83 -9.95
N ALA A 162 -12.53 -5.74 -10.83
CA ALA A 162 -12.82 -7.17 -10.69
C ALA A 162 -12.25 -7.76 -9.39
N CYS A 163 -10.98 -7.43 -9.07
CA CYS A 163 -10.34 -7.87 -7.83
C CYS A 163 -11.02 -7.27 -6.58
N SER A 164 -11.37 -5.99 -6.60
CA SER A 164 -12.07 -5.37 -5.46
C SER A 164 -13.44 -6.01 -5.21
N LEU A 165 -14.20 -6.31 -6.28
CA LEU A 165 -15.48 -7.00 -6.16
C LEU A 165 -15.31 -8.43 -5.62
N ALA A 166 -14.29 -9.17 -6.10
CA ALA A 166 -13.98 -10.50 -5.61
C ALA A 166 -13.60 -10.49 -4.11
N LEU A 167 -12.79 -9.51 -3.69
CA LEU A 167 -12.42 -9.33 -2.28
C LEU A 167 -13.64 -8.98 -1.42
N CYS A 168 -14.56 -8.13 -1.91
CA CYS A 168 -15.80 -7.82 -1.21
C CYS A 168 -16.70 -9.06 -1.06
N ALA A 169 -16.85 -9.85 -2.12
CA ALA A 169 -17.65 -11.08 -2.09
C ALA A 169 -17.05 -12.10 -1.11
N LEU A 170 -15.72 -12.25 -1.11
CA LEU A 170 -15.00 -13.10 -0.17
C LEU A 170 -15.17 -12.61 1.28
N GLY A 171 -15.00 -11.29 1.50
CA GLY A 171 -15.17 -10.66 2.81
C GLY A 171 -16.58 -10.87 3.37
N LEU A 172 -17.59 -10.70 2.54
CA LEU A 172 -18.99 -10.95 2.92
C LEU A 172 -19.21 -12.42 3.27
N LYS A 173 -18.72 -13.35 2.45
CA LYS A 173 -18.83 -14.79 2.70
C LYS A 173 -18.16 -15.20 4.02
N LEU A 174 -16.97 -14.67 4.29
CA LEU A 174 -16.24 -14.95 5.55
C LEU A 174 -16.96 -14.34 6.76
N SER A 175 -17.55 -13.15 6.63
CA SER A 175 -18.30 -12.50 7.71
C SER A 175 -19.56 -13.27 8.09
N LEU A 176 -20.28 -13.78 7.09
CA LEU A 176 -21.52 -14.57 7.30
C LEU A 176 -21.22 -15.98 7.82
N GLY A 177 -20.11 -16.60 7.39
CA GLY A 177 -19.77 -17.97 7.75
C GLY A 177 -18.99 -18.12 9.07
N LEU A 178 -18.10 -17.20 9.39
CA LEU A 178 -17.14 -17.33 10.50
C LEU A 178 -17.40 -16.35 11.66
N HIS A 179 -18.39 -15.47 11.59
CA HIS A 179 -18.70 -14.40 12.57
C HIS A 179 -17.53 -13.45 12.91
N SER A 180 -16.34 -13.64 12.33
CA SER A 180 -15.10 -12.90 12.61
C SER A 180 -14.55 -12.09 11.40
N GLY A 181 -15.14 -12.22 10.23
CA GLY A 181 -14.66 -11.61 8.98
C GLY A 181 -15.01 -10.14 8.76
N TRP A 182 -15.67 -9.45 9.70
CA TRP A 182 -16.18 -8.10 9.52
C TRP A 182 -15.09 -7.07 9.21
N LEU A 183 -13.93 -7.17 9.85
CA LEU A 183 -12.81 -6.26 9.56
C LEU A 183 -12.31 -6.41 8.12
N PHE A 184 -12.24 -7.65 7.64
CA PHE A 184 -11.85 -7.93 6.25
C PHE A 184 -12.91 -7.42 5.27
N ALA A 185 -14.20 -7.58 5.59
CA ALA A 185 -15.30 -7.05 4.78
C ALA A 185 -15.26 -5.52 4.71
N PHE A 186 -15.04 -4.82 5.83
CA PHE A 186 -14.90 -3.36 5.85
C PHE A 186 -13.69 -2.88 5.04
N ALA A 187 -12.53 -3.54 5.19
CA ALA A 187 -11.33 -3.21 4.42
C ALA A 187 -11.56 -3.39 2.91
N SER A 188 -12.18 -4.51 2.51
CA SER A 188 -12.51 -4.80 1.11
C SER A 188 -13.50 -3.79 0.53
N PHE A 189 -14.51 -3.38 1.31
CA PHE A 189 -15.44 -2.33 0.91
C PHE A 189 -14.73 -0.97 0.76
N GLY A 190 -13.80 -0.63 1.65
CA GLY A 190 -12.98 0.56 1.55
C GLY A 190 -12.15 0.60 0.26
N LEU A 191 -11.56 -0.53 -0.13
CA LEU A 191 -10.81 -0.67 -1.39
C LEU A 191 -11.74 -0.50 -2.61
N LEU A 192 -12.91 -1.14 -2.59
CA LEU A 192 -13.90 -0.99 -3.66
C LEU A 192 -14.34 0.47 -3.81
N TRP A 193 -14.65 1.13 -2.69
CA TRP A 193 -15.00 2.55 -2.69
C TRP A 193 -13.88 3.43 -3.24
N GLY A 194 -12.63 3.18 -2.84
CA GLY A 194 -11.44 3.87 -3.37
C GLY A 194 -11.30 3.70 -4.88
N THR A 195 -11.45 2.47 -5.37
CA THR A 195 -11.42 2.13 -6.80
C THR A 195 -12.52 2.87 -7.57
N LEU A 196 -13.77 2.81 -7.11
CA LEU A 196 -14.91 3.48 -7.76
C LEU A 196 -14.73 5.00 -7.79
N ARG A 197 -14.26 5.59 -6.70
CA ARG A 197 -13.99 7.03 -6.60
C ARG A 197 -12.92 7.47 -7.61
N GLN A 198 -11.83 6.71 -7.75
CA GLN A 198 -10.77 7.03 -8.71
C GLN A 198 -11.24 6.88 -10.16
N LEU A 199 -12.02 5.85 -10.46
CA LEU A 199 -12.63 5.68 -11.78
C LEU A 199 -13.66 6.76 -12.11
N GLY A 200 -14.45 7.21 -11.13
CA GLY A 200 -15.40 8.31 -11.26
C GLY A 200 -14.72 9.66 -11.50
N LEU A 201 -13.63 9.95 -10.78
CA LEU A 201 -12.82 11.16 -10.96
C LEU A 201 -12.12 11.20 -12.33
N ALA A 202 -11.67 10.06 -12.84
CA ALA A 202 -11.09 9.96 -14.19
C ALA A 202 -12.12 10.23 -15.28
N ARG A 203 -13.40 9.94 -15.07
CA ARG A 203 -14.49 10.27 -16.00
C ARG A 203 -14.87 11.76 -15.97
N GLY A 204 -14.82 12.39 -14.80
CA GLY A 204 -15.13 13.82 -14.65
C GLY A 204 -14.05 14.76 -15.22
N ALA A 205 -12.79 14.38 -15.20
CA ALA A 205 -11.68 15.18 -15.73
C ALA A 205 -11.59 15.19 -17.27
N LYS A 206 -12.31 14.29 -17.96
CA LYS A 206 -12.35 14.22 -19.45
C LYS A 206 -13.53 14.97 -20.07
N SER A 207 -14.35 15.66 -19.27
CA SER A 207 -15.53 16.38 -19.71
C SER A 207 -15.42 17.92 -19.58
N VAL A 208 -14.19 18.47 -19.45
CA VAL A 208 -13.96 19.93 -19.45
C VAL A 208 -12.98 20.30 -20.56
#